data_4dd66385547294bf45840c3a604a5d8f
#
_entry.id   4dd66385547294bf45840c3a604a5d8f
#
_cell.length_a   1.000
_cell.length_b   1.000
_cell.length_c   1.000
_cell.angle_alpha   90.00
_cell.angle_beta   90.00
_cell.angle_gamma   90.00
#
_symmetry.space_group_name_H-M   'P 1'
#
loop_
_entity.id
_entity.type
_entity.pdbx_description
1 polymer ?
#
loop_
_entity_poly.entity_id
_entity_poly.type
_entity_poly.pdbx_seq_one_letter_code
_entity_poly.pdbx_strand_id
1 'polypeptide(L)'
;MPAPKEVIEVASHEIAISNPDKVFFAERGFTKRDLVQYYLAVSEGALAGCRDRPGTLKRFPNGAAEAFFFQKRVPEHRPPWIETATVHFPSGREAAMLVMHDAAAIIWAINLGCIDLNPWPVRNTDLDHPDELRVDLDPGPGVAFDDVRRTALVVRDVLGDHGLAGYPKTSGSRGIHINVRIEPRWSFTQVRRAALAMSREVERRAPALCTTKWWKEERHGVFLDYNQNARDRTVASAYSVRPVPNARVSCPLDWDEVAAVEPDDLRLDTVPARLAERGDPGAGIDSAAFTLESLLELSERDEAGGLGDAPWPPHFAKQEGEPRRVRPSHARAGPDAREE
;
A
#
# COMPACT_ATOMS: atom_id res chain seq x y z
N MET A 1 8.11 -5.00 38.30
CA MET A 1 6.87 -5.78 38.15
C MET A 1 6.81 -6.26 36.70
N PRO A 2 6.31 -7.47 36.39
CA PRO A 2 6.09 -7.88 35.02
C PRO A 2 5.14 -6.90 34.34
N ALA A 3 5.37 -6.64 33.03
CA ALA A 3 4.51 -5.75 32.26
C ALA A 3 3.05 -6.25 32.29
N PRO A 4 2.04 -5.34 32.37
CA PRO A 4 0.64 -5.75 32.33
C PRO A 4 0.35 -6.52 31.03
N LYS A 5 -0.42 -7.61 31.18
CA LYS A 5 -0.84 -8.45 30.07
C LYS A 5 -2.36 -8.66 30.15
N GLU A 6 -2.99 -8.67 29.00
CA GLU A 6 -4.40 -9.05 28.84
C GLU A 6 -4.45 -10.21 27.86
N VAL A 7 -5.14 -11.28 28.19
CA VAL A 7 -5.30 -12.43 27.30
C VAL A 7 -6.66 -12.33 26.61
N ILE A 8 -6.65 -12.43 25.29
CA ILE A 8 -7.85 -12.47 24.45
C ILE A 8 -7.85 -13.71 23.58
N GLU A 9 -9.01 -14.23 23.26
CA GLU A 9 -9.17 -15.33 22.31
C GLU A 9 -9.60 -14.77 20.93
N VAL A 10 -8.88 -15.15 19.87
CA VAL A 10 -9.15 -14.74 18.50
C VAL A 10 -8.93 -15.93 17.57
N ALA A 11 -9.91 -16.30 16.75
CA ALA A 11 -9.84 -17.43 15.82
C ALA A 11 -9.29 -18.72 16.50
N SER A 12 -9.79 -19.03 17.70
CA SER A 12 -9.38 -20.17 18.54
C SER A 12 -7.91 -20.15 19.04
N HIS A 13 -7.26 -18.98 19.01
CA HIS A 13 -5.92 -18.77 19.55
C HIS A 13 -5.94 -17.78 20.73
N GLU A 14 -5.26 -18.13 21.81
CA GLU A 14 -5.01 -17.21 22.92
C GLU A 14 -3.85 -16.28 22.61
N ILE A 15 -4.08 -14.97 22.71
CA ILE A 15 -3.06 -13.94 22.46
C ILE A 15 -2.90 -13.08 23.72
N ALA A 16 -1.71 -13.12 24.30
CA ALA A 16 -1.37 -12.28 25.45
C ALA A 16 -0.91 -10.89 24.98
N ILE A 17 -1.81 -9.92 25.02
CA ILE A 17 -1.53 -8.52 24.66
C ILE A 17 -0.64 -7.90 25.74
N SER A 18 0.56 -7.51 25.36
CA SER A 18 1.51 -6.86 26.26
C SER A 18 1.30 -5.35 26.30
N ASN A 19 1.36 -4.75 27.49
CA ASN A 19 1.20 -3.31 27.71
C ASN A 19 -0.05 -2.73 27.02
N PRO A 20 -1.27 -3.24 27.28
CA PRO A 20 -2.49 -2.84 26.58
C PRO A 20 -2.80 -1.35 26.76
N ASP A 21 -2.46 -0.76 27.91
CA ASP A 21 -2.73 0.64 28.23
C ASP A 21 -1.66 1.61 27.73
N LYS A 22 -0.66 1.10 26.99
CA LYS A 22 0.35 1.97 26.38
C LYS A 22 -0.29 2.87 25.32
N VAL A 23 -0.11 4.19 25.45
CA VAL A 23 -0.61 5.17 24.50
C VAL A 23 0.18 5.05 23.20
N PHE A 24 -0.55 4.82 22.10
CA PHE A 24 0.00 4.74 20.73
C PHE A 24 -0.22 6.02 19.93
N PHE A 25 -1.31 6.75 20.20
CA PHE A 25 -1.65 8.01 19.53
C PHE A 25 -1.90 9.09 20.59
N ALA A 26 -0.85 9.84 20.95
CA ALA A 26 -0.88 10.77 22.06
C ALA A 26 -1.91 11.89 21.87
N GLU A 27 -2.12 12.39 20.65
CA GLU A 27 -3.09 13.46 20.35
C GLU A 27 -4.53 13.05 20.68
N ARG A 28 -4.87 11.79 20.44
CA ARG A 28 -6.23 11.23 20.65
C ARG A 28 -6.35 10.41 21.94
N GLY A 29 -5.24 10.13 22.59
CA GLY A 29 -5.19 9.27 23.77
C GLY A 29 -5.43 7.78 23.47
N PHE A 30 -5.42 7.34 22.20
CA PHE A 30 -5.65 5.95 21.86
C PHE A 30 -4.49 5.08 22.31
N THR A 31 -4.85 3.98 22.97
CA THR A 31 -3.93 2.98 23.53
C THR A 31 -3.71 1.83 22.55
N LYS A 32 -2.81 0.93 22.92
CA LYS A 32 -2.64 -0.33 22.21
C LYS A 32 -3.90 -1.21 22.28
N ARG A 33 -4.64 -1.16 23.39
CA ARG A 33 -5.94 -1.82 23.56
C ARG A 33 -6.93 -1.32 22.52
N ASP A 34 -7.05 0.00 22.35
CA ASP A 34 -7.97 0.59 21.37
C ASP A 34 -7.62 0.14 19.95
N LEU A 35 -6.31 0.07 19.63
CA LEU A 35 -5.85 -0.42 18.34
C LEU A 35 -6.18 -1.91 18.12
N VAL A 36 -6.04 -2.75 19.14
CA VAL A 36 -6.43 -4.18 19.11
C VAL A 36 -7.94 -4.31 18.91
N GLN A 37 -8.75 -3.58 19.70
CA GLN A 37 -10.20 -3.60 19.56
C GLN A 37 -10.68 -3.12 18.20
N TYR A 38 -10.03 -2.09 17.66
CA TYR A 38 -10.29 -1.64 16.28
C TYR A 38 -10.09 -2.78 15.28
N TYR A 39 -8.91 -3.44 15.29
CA TYR A 39 -8.64 -4.51 14.33
C TYR A 39 -9.52 -5.75 14.51
N LEU A 40 -10.01 -6.01 15.73
CA LEU A 40 -11.03 -7.03 15.98
C LEU A 40 -12.35 -6.65 15.29
N ALA A 41 -12.76 -5.39 15.43
CA ALA A 41 -14.02 -4.90 14.87
C ALA A 41 -14.04 -4.87 13.34
N VAL A 42 -12.87 -4.67 12.68
CA VAL A 42 -12.74 -4.60 11.22
C VAL A 42 -12.03 -5.82 10.63
N SER A 43 -11.89 -6.90 11.38
CA SER A 43 -11.01 -8.03 11.07
C SER A 43 -11.28 -8.67 9.71
N GLU A 44 -12.54 -8.87 9.33
CA GLU A 44 -12.91 -9.48 8.05
C GLU A 44 -12.48 -8.62 6.86
N GLY A 45 -12.78 -7.32 6.89
CA GLY A 45 -12.38 -6.38 5.84
C GLY A 45 -10.86 -6.18 5.78
N ALA A 46 -10.19 -6.08 6.94
CA ALA A 46 -8.74 -6.00 7.00
C ALA A 46 -8.07 -7.26 6.44
N LEU A 47 -8.64 -8.43 6.75
CA LEU A 47 -8.15 -9.72 6.26
C LEU A 47 -8.36 -9.86 4.74
N ALA A 48 -9.47 -9.39 4.18
CA ALA A 48 -9.69 -9.41 2.73
C ALA A 48 -8.55 -8.71 1.95
N GLY A 49 -7.97 -7.64 2.52
CA GLY A 49 -6.85 -6.92 1.90
C GLY A 49 -5.47 -7.59 2.07
N CYS A 50 -5.30 -8.50 3.05
CA CYS A 50 -3.99 -9.08 3.38
C CYS A 50 -3.97 -10.61 3.52
N ARG A 51 -5.10 -11.31 3.30
CA ARG A 51 -5.20 -12.75 3.46
C ARG A 51 -4.20 -13.48 2.59
N ASP A 52 -3.49 -14.43 3.19
CA ASP A 52 -2.50 -15.30 2.56
C ASP A 52 -1.37 -14.54 1.83
N ARG A 53 -1.11 -13.31 2.24
CA ARG A 53 -0.06 -12.46 1.67
C ARG A 53 1.13 -12.34 2.62
N PRO A 54 2.36 -12.45 2.10
CA PRO A 54 3.54 -12.07 2.89
C PRO A 54 3.46 -10.58 3.26
N GLY A 55 3.62 -10.27 4.54
CA GLY A 55 3.56 -8.91 5.06
C GLY A 55 4.86 -8.44 5.69
N THR A 56 5.21 -7.19 5.45
CA THR A 56 6.31 -6.52 6.15
C THR A 56 5.80 -5.93 7.46
N LEU A 57 6.43 -6.31 8.58
CA LEU A 57 6.13 -5.73 9.88
C LEU A 57 6.78 -4.33 9.97
N LYS A 58 5.98 -3.28 10.02
CA LYS A 58 6.41 -1.93 10.34
C LYS A 58 6.08 -1.65 11.80
N ARG A 59 7.08 -1.70 12.66
CA ARG A 59 6.88 -1.72 14.11
C ARG A 59 7.15 -0.36 14.75
N PHE A 60 6.22 0.07 15.57
CA PHE A 60 6.24 1.30 16.37
C PHE A 60 6.25 0.95 17.87
N PRO A 61 7.37 0.47 18.42
CA PRO A 61 7.40 -0.03 19.80
C PRO A 61 7.03 1.04 20.82
N ASN A 62 7.20 2.32 20.48
CA ASN A 62 6.96 3.45 21.38
C ASN A 62 5.75 4.34 21.00
N GLY A 63 4.93 3.89 20.03
CA GLY A 63 3.77 4.64 19.55
C GLY A 63 3.98 5.32 18.21
N ALA A 64 2.92 5.87 17.64
CA ALA A 64 2.86 6.35 16.26
C ALA A 64 3.80 7.53 15.97
N ALA A 65 4.05 8.38 16.97
CA ALA A 65 4.90 9.58 16.84
C ALA A 65 6.40 9.28 16.97
N GLU A 66 6.75 8.08 17.43
CA GLU A 66 8.12 7.72 17.74
C GLU A 66 8.80 6.95 16.60
N ALA A 67 10.10 6.69 16.76
CA ALA A 67 10.88 5.95 15.77
C ALA A 67 10.30 4.56 15.50
N PHE A 68 10.24 4.19 14.24
CA PHE A 68 9.81 2.87 13.78
C PHE A 68 10.94 2.15 13.05
N PHE A 69 10.76 0.82 12.86
CA PHE A 69 11.65 0.04 12.02
C PHE A 69 10.88 -0.99 11.21
N PHE A 70 11.43 -1.33 10.05
CA PHE A 70 10.92 -2.43 9.23
C PHE A 70 11.55 -3.76 9.65
N GLN A 71 10.70 -4.77 9.85
CA GLN A 71 11.12 -6.13 10.12
C GLN A 71 10.50 -7.05 9.07
N LYS A 72 11.31 -7.53 8.14
CA LYS A 72 10.85 -8.46 7.09
C LYS A 72 10.78 -9.90 7.62
N ARG A 73 11.78 -10.32 8.38
CA ARG A 73 11.81 -11.67 9.01
C ARG A 73 10.97 -11.66 10.29
N VAL A 74 10.00 -12.56 10.40
CA VAL A 74 9.26 -12.75 11.67
C VAL A 74 10.19 -13.15 12.81
N PRO A 75 9.85 -12.79 14.07
CA PRO A 75 10.59 -13.25 15.24
C PRO A 75 10.69 -14.77 15.30
N GLU A 76 11.84 -15.29 15.73
CA GLU A 76 12.05 -16.75 15.90
C GLU A 76 11.10 -17.35 16.93
N HIS A 77 10.88 -16.63 18.03
CA HIS A 77 9.97 -17.03 19.11
C HIS A 77 8.51 -16.62 18.81
N ARG A 78 7.98 -17.08 17.65
CA ARG A 78 6.59 -16.89 17.30
C ARG A 78 5.74 -18.08 17.73
N PRO A 79 4.43 -17.90 17.96
CA PRO A 79 3.53 -19.04 18.13
C PRO A 79 3.57 -19.99 16.92
N PRO A 80 3.41 -21.31 17.12
CA PRO A 80 3.51 -22.29 16.03
C PRO A 80 2.43 -22.13 14.95
N TRP A 81 1.30 -21.50 15.29
CA TRP A 81 0.21 -21.20 14.35
C TRP A 81 0.47 -19.96 13.46
N ILE A 82 1.53 -19.20 13.70
CA ILE A 82 1.93 -18.10 12.81
C ILE A 82 2.60 -18.68 11.55
N GLU A 83 1.90 -18.53 10.44
CA GLU A 83 2.39 -18.95 9.12
C GLU A 83 3.43 -17.99 8.55
N THR A 84 4.32 -18.53 7.72
CA THR A 84 5.36 -17.73 7.06
C THR A 84 5.59 -18.20 5.63
N ALA A 85 5.99 -17.25 4.77
CA ALA A 85 6.48 -17.54 3.44
C ALA A 85 7.94 -17.07 3.30
N THR A 86 8.80 -17.89 2.70
CA THR A 86 10.17 -17.48 2.38
C THR A 86 10.19 -16.67 1.12
N VAL A 87 10.51 -15.38 1.26
CA VAL A 87 10.56 -14.42 0.16
C VAL A 87 12.02 -14.13 -0.21
N HIS A 88 12.32 -14.21 -1.50
CA HIS A 88 13.61 -13.83 -2.06
C HIS A 88 13.57 -12.38 -2.59
N PHE A 89 14.54 -11.58 -2.15
CA PHE A 89 14.62 -10.15 -2.52
C PHE A 89 15.59 -9.94 -3.68
N PRO A 90 15.42 -8.83 -4.47
CA PRO A 90 16.35 -8.48 -5.55
C PRO A 90 17.82 -8.34 -5.09
N SER A 91 18.05 -8.12 -3.80
CA SER A 91 19.39 -8.07 -3.18
C SER A 91 20.06 -9.43 -2.99
N GLY A 92 19.43 -10.54 -3.38
CA GLY A 92 19.88 -11.91 -3.13
C GLY A 92 19.65 -12.41 -1.70
N ARG A 93 19.05 -11.60 -0.82
CA ARG A 93 18.69 -12.01 0.54
C ARG A 93 17.32 -12.67 0.55
N GLU A 94 17.05 -13.46 1.60
CA GLU A 94 15.74 -14.06 1.86
C GLU A 94 15.25 -13.76 3.29
N ALA A 95 13.95 -13.81 3.49
CA ALA A 95 13.34 -13.76 4.81
C ALA A 95 12.06 -14.59 4.87
N ALA A 96 11.85 -15.26 6.01
CA ALA A 96 10.57 -15.82 6.37
C ALA A 96 9.66 -14.65 6.81
N MET A 97 8.75 -14.23 5.93
CA MET A 97 7.81 -13.13 6.18
C MET A 97 6.51 -13.66 6.78
N LEU A 98 5.85 -12.84 7.59
CA LEU A 98 4.52 -13.16 8.14
C LEU A 98 3.51 -13.36 7.01
N VAL A 99 2.73 -14.44 7.07
CA VAL A 99 1.52 -14.61 6.26
C VAL A 99 0.31 -14.39 7.17
N MET A 100 -0.54 -13.43 6.81
CA MET A 100 -1.75 -13.12 7.55
C MET A 100 -2.88 -14.00 7.03
N HIS A 101 -3.07 -15.16 7.66
CA HIS A 101 -4.08 -16.14 7.26
C HIS A 101 -5.44 -15.87 7.91
N ASP A 102 -5.42 -15.42 9.16
CA ASP A 102 -6.61 -15.17 9.99
C ASP A 102 -6.50 -13.88 10.83
N ALA A 103 -7.56 -13.57 11.54
CA ALA A 103 -7.60 -12.40 12.43
C ALA A 103 -6.56 -12.50 13.58
N ALA A 104 -6.24 -13.71 14.06
CA ALA A 104 -5.26 -13.89 15.12
C ALA A 104 -3.86 -13.46 14.67
N ALA A 105 -3.48 -13.74 13.41
CA ALA A 105 -2.21 -13.30 12.85
C ALA A 105 -2.12 -11.76 12.76
N ILE A 106 -3.23 -11.08 12.41
CA ILE A 106 -3.32 -9.61 12.43
C ILE A 106 -3.09 -9.12 13.86
N ILE A 107 -3.86 -9.62 14.83
CA ILE A 107 -3.77 -9.17 16.23
C ILE A 107 -2.38 -9.45 16.82
N TRP A 108 -1.76 -10.58 16.46
CA TRP A 108 -0.39 -10.86 16.86
C TRP A 108 0.60 -9.81 16.31
N ALA A 109 0.47 -9.41 15.05
CA ALA A 109 1.30 -8.36 14.46
C ALA A 109 1.09 -7.01 15.18
N ILE A 110 -0.16 -6.67 15.50
CA ILE A 110 -0.50 -5.46 16.27
C ILE A 110 0.12 -5.53 17.67
N ASN A 111 0.07 -6.69 18.33
CA ASN A 111 0.71 -6.87 19.62
C ASN A 111 2.24 -6.68 19.57
N LEU A 112 2.90 -6.98 18.45
CA LEU A 112 4.31 -6.66 18.23
C LEU A 112 4.58 -5.15 18.04
N GLY A 113 3.55 -4.32 18.00
CA GLY A 113 3.62 -2.87 17.80
C GLY A 113 3.52 -2.44 16.34
N CYS A 114 2.97 -3.27 15.46
CA CYS A 114 2.55 -2.81 14.14
C CYS A 114 1.30 -1.93 14.29
N ILE A 115 1.22 -0.86 13.48
CA ILE A 115 0.05 0.02 13.42
C ILE A 115 -0.70 -0.22 12.10
N ASP A 116 0.03 -0.34 11.01
CA ASP A 116 -0.49 -0.58 9.67
C ASP A 116 -0.10 -1.98 9.15
N LEU A 117 -0.92 -2.51 8.24
CA LEU A 117 -0.71 -3.79 7.56
C LEU A 117 -0.09 -3.52 6.19
N ASN A 118 1.06 -4.13 5.91
CA ASN A 118 1.84 -3.87 4.71
C ASN A 118 2.09 -5.16 3.90
N PRO A 119 1.07 -5.72 3.23
CA PRO A 119 1.19 -6.95 2.44
C PRO A 119 1.86 -6.70 1.09
N TRP A 120 2.50 -7.75 0.57
CA TRP A 120 2.90 -7.83 -0.82
C TRP A 120 1.69 -8.03 -1.74
N PRO A 121 1.79 -7.70 -3.04
CA PRO A 121 0.70 -7.89 -4.00
C PRO A 121 0.64 -9.33 -4.55
N VAL A 122 1.06 -10.32 -3.76
CA VAL A 122 1.10 -11.75 -4.12
C VAL A 122 0.51 -12.60 -3.00
N ARG A 123 0.05 -13.80 -3.33
CA ARG A 123 -0.33 -14.83 -2.32
C ARG A 123 0.87 -15.71 -2.00
N ASN A 124 0.86 -16.35 -0.82
CA ASN A 124 1.92 -17.26 -0.37
C ASN A 124 2.06 -18.51 -1.26
N THR A 125 1.05 -18.83 -2.04
CA THR A 125 1.05 -19.94 -3.01
C THR A 125 1.82 -19.62 -4.29
N ASP A 126 1.97 -18.33 -4.64
CA ASP A 126 2.75 -17.86 -5.78
C ASP A 126 3.36 -16.50 -5.48
N LEU A 127 4.67 -16.47 -5.22
CA LEU A 127 5.40 -15.27 -4.83
C LEU A 127 5.98 -14.47 -6.00
N ASP A 128 5.82 -14.96 -7.22
CA ASP A 128 6.41 -14.36 -8.41
C ASP A 128 5.39 -13.68 -9.33
N HIS A 129 4.10 -14.02 -9.19
CA HIS A 129 3.03 -13.45 -9.99
C HIS A 129 2.05 -12.66 -9.10
N PRO A 130 2.06 -11.32 -9.18
CA PRO A 130 1.07 -10.50 -8.49
C PRO A 130 -0.36 -10.82 -8.91
N ASP A 131 -1.26 -10.89 -7.91
CA ASP A 131 -2.70 -10.96 -8.11
C ASP A 131 -3.39 -9.60 -7.89
N GLU A 132 -2.60 -8.53 -7.76
CA GLU A 132 -3.11 -7.19 -7.49
C GLU A 132 -2.29 -6.13 -8.24
N LEU A 133 -2.98 -5.33 -9.06
CA LEU A 133 -2.47 -4.07 -9.60
C LEU A 133 -2.83 -2.95 -8.61
N ARG A 134 -1.86 -2.12 -8.27
CA ARG A 134 -1.97 -1.02 -7.31
C ARG A 134 -1.83 0.33 -7.99
N VAL A 135 -2.84 1.17 -7.84
CA VAL A 135 -2.79 2.58 -8.24
C VAL A 135 -2.62 3.41 -6.97
N ASP A 136 -1.52 4.11 -6.86
CA ASP A 136 -1.20 4.98 -5.72
C ASP A 136 -1.19 6.44 -6.18
N LEU A 137 -2.15 7.22 -5.67
CA LEU A 137 -2.32 8.64 -5.95
C LEU A 137 -1.69 9.45 -4.83
N ASP A 138 -0.47 9.94 -5.05
CA ASP A 138 0.33 10.68 -4.05
C ASP A 138 0.36 12.17 -4.39
N PRO A 139 -0.39 13.03 -3.65
CA PRO A 139 -0.41 14.46 -3.92
C PRO A 139 0.93 15.12 -3.59
N GLY A 140 1.40 15.97 -4.50
CA GLY A 140 2.54 16.84 -4.26
C GLY A 140 2.32 17.83 -3.11
N PRO A 141 3.38 18.55 -2.67
CA PRO A 141 3.24 19.61 -1.68
C PRO A 141 2.24 20.68 -2.15
N GLY A 142 1.26 21.01 -1.28
CA GLY A 142 0.26 22.05 -1.56
C GLY A 142 -0.88 21.62 -2.49
N VAL A 143 -0.90 20.39 -2.99
CA VAL A 143 -2.01 19.84 -3.78
C VAL A 143 -3.19 19.55 -2.88
N ALA A 144 -4.37 20.06 -3.25
CA ALA A 144 -5.61 19.85 -2.50
C ALA A 144 -6.10 18.39 -2.63
N PHE A 145 -6.78 17.89 -1.59
CA PHE A 145 -7.35 16.54 -1.63
C PHE A 145 -8.45 16.41 -2.71
N ASP A 146 -9.09 17.52 -3.09
CA ASP A 146 -10.03 17.56 -4.20
C ASP A 146 -9.40 17.14 -5.53
N ASP A 147 -8.17 17.53 -5.81
CA ASP A 147 -7.46 17.10 -7.01
C ASP A 147 -7.17 15.58 -6.97
N VAL A 148 -6.94 15.00 -5.77
CA VAL A 148 -6.79 13.55 -5.60
C VAL A 148 -8.10 12.83 -5.91
N ARG A 149 -9.25 13.34 -5.40
CA ARG A 149 -10.59 12.81 -5.70
C ARG A 149 -10.88 12.83 -7.18
N ARG A 150 -10.65 13.97 -7.84
CA ARG A 150 -10.86 14.14 -9.30
C ARG A 150 -9.93 13.21 -10.10
N THR A 151 -8.67 13.08 -9.71
CA THR A 151 -7.74 12.14 -10.34
C THR A 151 -8.21 10.69 -10.19
N ALA A 152 -8.71 10.30 -9.01
CA ALA A 152 -9.25 8.96 -8.78
C ALA A 152 -10.43 8.63 -9.69
N LEU A 153 -11.31 9.60 -9.97
CA LEU A 153 -12.43 9.41 -10.90
C LEU A 153 -11.94 9.21 -12.33
N VAL A 154 -10.90 9.92 -12.77
CA VAL A 154 -10.29 9.69 -14.09
C VAL A 154 -9.64 8.29 -14.15
N VAL A 155 -9.00 7.84 -13.06
CA VAL A 155 -8.47 6.46 -12.97
C VAL A 155 -9.59 5.44 -13.10
N ARG A 156 -10.74 5.63 -12.43
CA ARG A 156 -11.91 4.76 -12.59
C ARG A 156 -12.32 4.59 -14.04
N ASP A 157 -12.41 5.71 -14.75
CA ASP A 157 -12.87 5.73 -16.14
C ASP A 157 -11.83 5.03 -17.06
N VAL A 158 -10.53 5.28 -16.85
CA VAL A 158 -9.46 4.57 -17.58
C VAL A 158 -9.49 3.06 -17.30
N LEU A 159 -9.61 2.65 -16.04
CA LEU A 159 -9.73 1.22 -15.70
C LEU A 159 -10.94 0.59 -16.37
N GLY A 160 -12.09 1.26 -16.36
CA GLY A 160 -13.32 0.80 -17.01
C GLY A 160 -13.16 0.60 -18.52
N ASP A 161 -12.50 1.52 -19.21
CA ASP A 161 -12.23 1.43 -20.66
C ASP A 161 -11.33 0.23 -21.03
N HIS A 162 -10.51 -0.24 -20.05
CA HIS A 162 -9.68 -1.44 -20.18
C HIS A 162 -10.31 -2.71 -19.59
N GLY A 163 -11.60 -2.66 -19.22
CA GLY A 163 -12.33 -3.80 -18.67
C GLY A 163 -11.93 -4.21 -17.25
N LEU A 164 -11.37 -3.27 -16.47
CA LEU A 164 -10.89 -3.48 -15.11
C LEU A 164 -11.84 -2.84 -14.09
N ALA A 165 -12.07 -3.53 -12.97
CA ALA A 165 -12.79 -2.96 -11.83
C ALA A 165 -11.82 -2.58 -10.72
N GLY A 166 -11.79 -1.30 -10.35
CA GLY A 166 -10.98 -0.78 -9.27
C GLY A 166 -11.76 -0.65 -7.96
N TYR A 167 -11.09 -0.91 -6.85
CA TYR A 167 -11.60 -0.79 -5.49
C TYR A 167 -10.87 0.37 -4.78
N PRO A 168 -11.51 1.56 -4.68
CA PRO A 168 -10.87 2.72 -4.08
C PRO A 168 -10.86 2.64 -2.56
N LYS A 169 -9.84 3.23 -1.96
CA LYS A 169 -9.76 3.47 -0.51
C LYS A 169 -8.92 4.71 -0.25
N THR A 170 -9.16 5.40 0.87
CA THR A 170 -8.20 6.42 1.31
C THR A 170 -6.85 5.77 1.62
N SER A 171 -5.76 6.50 1.44
CA SER A 171 -4.45 6.02 1.90
C SER A 171 -4.33 6.07 3.43
N GLY A 172 -5.28 6.73 4.11
CA GLY A 172 -5.18 7.11 5.52
C GLY A 172 -4.09 8.14 5.80
N SER A 173 -3.51 8.71 4.74
CA SER A 173 -2.57 9.83 4.78
C SER A 173 -3.13 10.98 3.93
N ARG A 174 -2.57 11.27 2.76
CA ARG A 174 -2.97 12.40 1.91
C ARG A 174 -3.56 11.98 0.57
N GLY A 175 -3.49 10.70 0.22
CA GLY A 175 -3.82 10.17 -1.10
C GLY A 175 -5.00 9.20 -1.09
N ILE A 176 -5.23 8.63 -2.27
CA ILE A 176 -6.17 7.53 -2.50
C ILE A 176 -5.39 6.39 -3.17
N HIS A 177 -5.66 5.16 -2.74
CA HIS A 177 -5.21 3.95 -3.43
C HIS A 177 -6.41 3.31 -4.13
N ILE A 178 -6.16 2.71 -5.30
CA ILE A 178 -7.16 1.92 -6.00
C ILE A 178 -6.54 0.57 -6.30
N ASN A 179 -7.10 -0.48 -5.72
CA ASN A 179 -6.63 -1.84 -5.93
C ASN A 179 -7.47 -2.52 -7.00
N VAL A 180 -6.83 -3.26 -7.89
CA VAL A 180 -7.49 -4.07 -8.93
C VAL A 180 -7.05 -5.50 -8.76
N ARG A 181 -7.97 -6.45 -8.64
CA ARG A 181 -7.63 -7.87 -8.64
C ARG A 181 -7.33 -8.32 -10.07
N ILE A 182 -6.17 -8.93 -10.27
CA ILE A 182 -5.71 -9.40 -11.57
C ILE A 182 -5.42 -10.90 -11.54
N GLU A 183 -5.48 -11.55 -12.70
CA GLU A 183 -5.05 -12.94 -12.85
C GLU A 183 -3.56 -13.05 -12.48
N PRO A 184 -3.14 -14.01 -11.62
CA PRO A 184 -1.75 -14.14 -11.18
C PRO A 184 -0.90 -14.88 -12.24
N ARG A 185 -0.70 -14.28 -13.41
CA ARG A 185 0.08 -14.86 -14.52
C ARG A 185 1.14 -13.92 -15.08
N TRP A 186 1.14 -12.66 -14.66
CA TRP A 186 2.13 -11.67 -15.10
C TRP A 186 3.20 -11.47 -14.04
N SER A 187 4.45 -11.31 -14.50
CA SER A 187 5.55 -10.94 -13.63
C SER A 187 5.39 -9.53 -13.07
N PHE A 188 6.08 -9.21 -11.98
CA PHE A 188 6.13 -7.85 -11.41
C PHE A 188 6.51 -6.79 -12.45
N THR A 189 7.42 -7.12 -13.39
CA THR A 189 7.82 -6.21 -14.48
C THR A 189 6.66 -5.90 -15.40
N GLN A 190 5.88 -6.89 -15.78
CA GLN A 190 4.71 -6.71 -16.64
C GLN A 190 3.59 -5.93 -15.92
N VAL A 191 3.32 -6.23 -14.66
CA VAL A 191 2.32 -5.50 -13.87
C VAL A 191 2.73 -4.03 -13.72
N ARG A 192 4.01 -3.74 -13.45
CA ARG A 192 4.52 -2.37 -13.40
C ARG A 192 4.43 -1.65 -14.76
N ARG A 193 4.70 -2.34 -15.88
CA ARG A 193 4.53 -1.78 -17.23
C ARG A 193 3.07 -1.42 -17.51
N ALA A 194 2.14 -2.29 -17.17
CA ALA A 194 0.70 -2.04 -17.26
C ALA A 194 0.29 -0.84 -16.40
N ALA A 195 0.78 -0.76 -15.16
CA ALA A 195 0.55 0.37 -14.27
C ALA A 195 1.08 1.69 -14.83
N LEU A 196 2.27 1.70 -15.46
CA LEU A 196 2.85 2.88 -16.09
C LEU A 196 2.02 3.33 -17.30
N ALA A 197 1.59 2.40 -18.16
CA ALA A 197 0.77 2.70 -19.32
C ALA A 197 -0.59 3.29 -18.89
N MET A 198 -1.24 2.67 -17.91
CA MET A 198 -2.47 3.21 -17.30
C MET A 198 -2.25 4.60 -16.71
N SER A 199 -1.17 4.83 -15.98
CA SER A 199 -0.86 6.12 -15.36
C SER A 199 -0.63 7.21 -16.43
N ARG A 200 0.03 6.89 -17.52
CA ARG A 200 0.23 7.79 -18.67
C ARG A 200 -1.10 8.14 -19.36
N GLU A 201 -2.01 7.17 -19.47
CA GLU A 201 -3.35 7.43 -20.02
C GLU A 201 -4.16 8.37 -19.12
N VAL A 202 -4.08 8.20 -17.81
CA VAL A 202 -4.70 9.13 -16.84
C VAL A 202 -4.10 10.53 -16.98
N GLU A 203 -2.78 10.66 -17.08
CA GLU A 203 -2.11 11.96 -17.30
C GLU A 203 -2.51 12.59 -18.64
N ARG A 204 -2.65 11.81 -19.73
CA ARG A 204 -3.16 12.32 -21.02
C ARG A 204 -4.58 12.89 -20.92
N ARG A 205 -5.46 12.26 -20.14
CA ARG A 205 -6.85 12.75 -19.95
C ARG A 205 -6.95 13.93 -19.01
N ALA A 206 -6.05 14.03 -18.03
CA ALA A 206 -6.09 15.08 -17.00
C ALA A 206 -4.69 15.69 -16.72
N PRO A 207 -4.02 16.27 -17.74
CA PRO A 207 -2.62 16.71 -17.62
C PRO A 207 -2.44 17.88 -16.64
N ALA A 208 -3.49 18.60 -16.28
CA ALA A 208 -3.43 19.65 -15.27
C ALA A 208 -3.56 19.13 -13.83
N LEU A 209 -4.10 17.92 -13.64
CA LEU A 209 -4.37 17.35 -12.32
C LEU A 209 -3.26 16.44 -11.81
N CYS A 210 -2.59 15.70 -12.69
CA CYS A 210 -1.71 14.63 -12.30
C CYS A 210 -0.48 14.50 -13.19
N THR A 211 0.49 13.71 -12.74
CA THR A 211 1.75 13.49 -13.46
C THR A 211 2.33 12.10 -13.20
N THR A 212 3.05 11.58 -14.21
CA THR A 212 3.88 10.36 -14.11
C THR A 212 5.37 10.70 -13.98
N LYS A 213 5.76 11.97 -13.86
CA LYS A 213 7.16 12.40 -13.80
C LYS A 213 7.85 11.81 -12.57
N TRP A 214 8.98 11.12 -12.80
CA TRP A 214 9.75 10.50 -11.73
C TRP A 214 10.42 11.51 -10.79
N TRP A 215 11.02 12.55 -11.35
CA TRP A 215 11.76 13.52 -10.53
C TRP A 215 10.82 14.48 -9.81
N LYS A 216 11.01 14.61 -8.48
CA LYS A 216 10.12 15.40 -7.62
C LYS A 216 10.02 16.87 -8.07
N GLU A 217 11.09 17.42 -8.61
CA GLU A 217 11.15 18.80 -9.07
C GLU A 217 10.32 19.07 -10.34
N GLU A 218 9.96 18.02 -11.06
CA GLU A 218 9.13 18.09 -12.27
C GLU A 218 7.68 17.72 -12.02
N ARG A 219 7.38 17.26 -10.79
CA ARG A 219 6.01 16.87 -10.42
C ARG A 219 5.13 18.09 -10.21
N HIS A 220 3.93 18.00 -10.74
CA HIS A 220 2.83 18.88 -10.42
C HIS A 220 1.59 18.02 -10.08
N GLY A 221 0.63 18.57 -9.36
CA GLY A 221 -0.60 17.87 -9.03
C GLY A 221 -0.37 16.56 -8.27
N VAL A 222 -1.12 15.54 -8.66
CA VAL A 222 -1.09 14.20 -8.07
C VAL A 222 -0.11 13.31 -8.84
N PHE A 223 0.85 12.74 -8.15
CA PHE A 223 1.77 11.76 -8.74
C PHE A 223 1.12 10.36 -8.73
N LEU A 224 1.07 9.73 -9.91
CA LEU A 224 0.66 8.34 -10.05
C LEU A 224 1.89 7.45 -9.86
N ASP A 225 2.05 6.84 -8.67
CA ASP A 225 3.23 6.01 -8.35
C ASP A 225 3.07 4.58 -8.88
N TYR A 226 3.36 4.39 -10.16
CA TYR A 226 3.39 3.09 -10.83
C TYR A 226 4.44 2.14 -10.25
N ASN A 227 5.45 2.65 -9.55
CA ASN A 227 6.51 1.85 -8.93
C ASN A 227 6.04 1.08 -7.68
N GLN A 228 4.84 1.33 -7.17
CA GLN A 228 4.23 0.48 -6.13
C GLN A 228 3.93 -0.94 -6.63
N ASN A 229 3.99 -1.17 -7.94
CA ASN A 229 3.86 -2.48 -8.56
C ASN A 229 5.21 -3.19 -8.79
N ALA A 230 6.33 -2.57 -8.43
CA ALA A 230 7.63 -3.24 -8.46
C ALA A 230 7.75 -4.25 -7.31
N ARG A 231 8.55 -5.32 -7.51
CA ARG A 231 8.82 -6.30 -6.46
C ARG A 231 9.33 -5.64 -5.18
N ASP A 232 9.00 -6.17 -4.02
CA ASP A 232 9.41 -5.65 -2.71
C ASP A 232 8.75 -4.30 -2.31
N ARG A 233 7.70 -3.90 -3.02
CA ARG A 233 6.91 -2.72 -2.65
C ARG A 233 5.65 -3.14 -1.87
N THR A 234 5.30 -2.31 -0.90
CA THR A 234 4.09 -2.49 -0.09
C THR A 234 3.34 -1.18 0.04
N VAL A 235 2.04 -1.24 0.05
CA VAL A 235 1.16 -0.14 0.44
C VAL A 235 0.35 -0.54 1.67
N ALA A 236 -0.14 0.42 2.42
CA ALA A 236 -1.04 0.11 3.53
C ALA A 236 -2.31 -0.58 3.00
N SER A 237 -2.62 -1.75 3.55
CA SER A 237 -3.81 -2.52 3.20
C SER A 237 -5.10 -1.81 3.59
N ALA A 238 -6.24 -2.28 3.07
CA ALA A 238 -7.56 -1.86 3.54
C ALA A 238 -7.67 -1.97 5.07
N TYR A 239 -8.39 -1.04 5.67
CA TYR A 239 -8.57 -0.90 7.12
C TYR A 239 -7.29 -0.71 7.95
N SER A 240 -6.13 -0.51 7.34
CA SER A 240 -4.91 -0.16 8.07
C SER A 240 -5.04 1.19 8.78
N VAL A 241 -4.83 1.23 10.08
CA VAL A 241 -4.62 2.49 10.81
C VAL A 241 -3.28 3.06 10.40
N ARG A 242 -3.18 4.38 10.19
CA ARG A 242 -1.92 5.02 9.82
C ARG A 242 -1.26 5.65 11.03
N PRO A 243 0.08 5.64 11.08
CA PRO A 243 0.84 6.28 12.16
C PRO A 243 0.87 7.81 11.99
N VAL A 244 -0.31 8.41 11.92
CA VAL A 244 -0.52 9.87 11.88
C VAL A 244 -1.22 10.29 13.18
N PRO A 245 -1.07 11.54 13.64
CA PRO A 245 -1.52 11.95 14.97
C PRO A 245 -2.98 11.64 15.28
N ASN A 246 -3.87 11.82 14.31
CA ASN A 246 -5.31 11.59 14.45
C ASN A 246 -5.78 10.15 14.13
N ALA A 247 -4.85 9.20 13.97
CA ALA A 247 -5.12 7.77 13.73
C ALA A 247 -6.08 7.50 12.56
N ARG A 248 -5.87 8.20 11.41
CA ARG A 248 -6.66 7.94 10.20
C ARG A 248 -6.48 6.52 9.70
N VAL A 249 -7.47 6.06 8.94
CA VAL A 249 -7.57 4.71 8.41
C VAL A 249 -7.47 4.73 6.89
N SER A 250 -6.81 3.74 6.32
CA SER A 250 -6.86 3.40 4.90
C SER A 250 -8.21 2.70 4.63
N CYS A 251 -9.29 3.49 4.54
CA CYS A 251 -10.66 3.02 4.56
C CYS A 251 -11.17 2.78 3.14
N PRO A 252 -11.73 1.58 2.83
CA PRO A 252 -12.44 1.33 1.58
C PRO A 252 -13.62 2.28 1.37
N LEU A 253 -13.88 2.60 0.11
CA LEU A 253 -14.89 3.54 -0.34
C LEU A 253 -15.71 2.95 -1.47
N ASP A 254 -16.99 3.25 -1.51
CA ASP A 254 -17.75 3.17 -2.75
C ASP A 254 -17.34 4.28 -3.70
N TRP A 255 -17.41 4.04 -5.01
CA TRP A 255 -17.04 5.05 -6.00
C TRP A 255 -17.86 6.35 -5.90
N ASP A 256 -19.09 6.26 -5.45
CA ASP A 256 -19.97 7.42 -5.26
C ASP A 256 -19.53 8.30 -4.09
N GLU A 257 -18.79 7.75 -3.13
CA GLU A 257 -18.26 8.49 -1.98
C GLU A 257 -16.97 9.26 -2.33
N VAL A 258 -16.23 8.81 -3.36
CA VAL A 258 -14.89 9.35 -3.69
C VAL A 258 -14.95 10.87 -3.91
N ALA A 259 -16.00 11.37 -4.54
CA ALA A 259 -16.14 12.81 -4.84
C ALA A 259 -16.28 13.70 -3.59
N ALA A 260 -16.72 13.15 -2.45
CA ALA A 260 -17.07 13.94 -1.25
C ALA A 260 -16.32 13.48 0.02
N VAL A 261 -15.55 12.39 -0.04
CA VAL A 261 -14.87 11.84 1.15
C VAL A 261 -13.86 12.82 1.74
N GLU A 262 -13.87 12.93 3.07
CA GLU A 262 -12.85 13.64 3.83
C GLU A 262 -12.03 12.65 4.66
N PRO A 263 -10.70 12.57 4.46
CA PRO A 263 -9.85 11.59 5.16
C PRO A 263 -9.90 11.71 6.68
N ASP A 264 -10.15 12.91 7.21
CA ASP A 264 -10.20 13.16 8.65
C ASP A 264 -11.45 12.58 9.33
N ASP A 265 -12.48 12.22 8.56
CA ASP A 265 -13.68 11.54 9.09
C ASP A 265 -13.45 10.03 9.28
N LEU A 266 -12.40 9.47 8.64
CA LEU A 266 -12.12 8.04 8.58
C LEU A 266 -10.97 7.70 9.53
N ARG A 267 -11.30 7.48 10.79
CA ARG A 267 -10.34 7.25 11.89
C ARG A 267 -10.62 5.94 12.61
N LEU A 268 -9.67 5.57 13.48
CA LEU A 268 -9.76 4.40 14.35
C LEU A 268 -11.08 4.36 15.15
N ASP A 269 -11.58 5.50 15.61
CA ASP A 269 -12.80 5.62 16.42
C ASP A 269 -14.10 5.68 15.59
N THR A 270 -14.05 5.98 14.31
CA THR A 270 -15.25 6.18 13.45
C THR A 270 -15.50 5.03 12.48
N VAL A 271 -14.43 4.41 11.94
CA VAL A 271 -14.54 3.38 10.89
C VAL A 271 -15.28 2.12 11.34
N PRO A 272 -15.16 1.60 12.58
CA PRO A 272 -15.94 0.42 13.01
C PRO A 272 -17.45 0.63 12.93
N ALA A 273 -17.95 1.79 13.37
CA ALA A 273 -19.39 2.12 13.27
C ALA A 273 -19.83 2.24 11.80
N ARG A 274 -19.00 2.90 10.95
CA ARG A 274 -19.25 3.00 9.51
C ARG A 274 -19.35 1.61 8.86
N LEU A 275 -18.41 0.70 9.17
CA LEU A 275 -18.42 -0.66 8.64
C LEU A 275 -19.69 -1.43 9.07
N ALA A 276 -20.07 -1.33 10.33
CA ALA A 276 -21.28 -1.98 10.84
C ALA A 276 -22.56 -1.44 10.19
N GLU A 277 -22.61 -0.15 9.87
CA GLU A 277 -23.79 0.51 9.28
C GLU A 277 -23.90 0.26 7.77
N ARG A 278 -22.79 0.34 7.03
CA ARG A 278 -22.78 0.36 5.56
C ARG A 278 -22.27 -0.91 4.90
N GLY A 279 -21.63 -1.82 5.68
CA GLY A 279 -20.90 -2.95 5.13
C GLY A 279 -19.52 -2.55 4.59
N ASP A 280 -18.83 -3.51 3.98
CA ASP A 280 -17.49 -3.32 3.43
C ASP A 280 -17.54 -3.06 1.91
N PRO A 281 -17.22 -1.84 1.45
CA PRO A 281 -17.12 -1.54 0.00
C PRO A 281 -16.07 -2.38 -0.73
N GLY A 282 -15.09 -2.92 0.03
CA GLY A 282 -14.03 -3.80 -0.50
C GLY A 282 -14.39 -5.29 -0.56
N ALA A 283 -15.53 -5.72 0.00
CA ALA A 283 -15.88 -7.14 0.14
C ALA A 283 -15.88 -7.93 -1.19
N GLY A 284 -16.17 -7.25 -2.31
CA GLY A 284 -16.23 -7.86 -3.64
C GLY A 284 -14.87 -8.01 -4.35
N ILE A 285 -13.75 -7.58 -3.76
CA ILE A 285 -12.47 -7.50 -4.48
C ILE A 285 -11.98 -8.84 -5.01
N ASP A 286 -12.26 -9.93 -4.32
CA ASP A 286 -11.86 -11.29 -4.73
C ASP A 286 -12.92 -12.01 -5.58
N SER A 287 -14.04 -11.33 -5.95
CA SER A 287 -15.12 -11.96 -6.73
C SER A 287 -14.76 -12.20 -8.20
N ALA A 288 -13.82 -11.42 -8.76
CA ALA A 288 -13.32 -11.57 -10.11
C ALA A 288 -11.85 -11.13 -10.20
N ALA A 289 -11.09 -11.80 -11.07
CA ALA A 289 -9.74 -11.40 -11.44
C ALA A 289 -9.73 -10.97 -12.91
N PHE A 290 -9.05 -9.88 -13.22
CA PHE A 290 -9.06 -9.23 -14.52
C PHE A 290 -7.74 -9.47 -15.28
N THR A 291 -7.83 -9.44 -16.61
CA THR A 291 -6.66 -9.52 -17.51
C THR A 291 -5.97 -8.15 -17.64
N LEU A 292 -4.64 -8.13 -17.78
CA LEU A 292 -3.85 -6.91 -18.06
C LEU A 292 -3.52 -6.74 -19.54
N GLU A 293 -4.01 -7.60 -20.43
CA GLU A 293 -3.64 -7.61 -21.85
C GLU A 293 -3.85 -6.23 -22.50
N SER A 294 -5.01 -5.62 -22.33
CA SER A 294 -5.33 -4.30 -22.90
C SER A 294 -4.39 -3.18 -22.42
N LEU A 295 -3.95 -3.20 -21.16
CA LEU A 295 -2.96 -2.25 -20.64
C LEU A 295 -1.54 -2.56 -21.13
N LEU A 296 -1.19 -3.82 -21.36
CA LEU A 296 0.10 -4.22 -21.94
C LEU A 296 0.17 -3.84 -23.41
N GLU A 297 -0.92 -4.01 -24.18
CA GLU A 297 -1.02 -3.50 -25.54
C GLU A 297 -0.89 -1.96 -25.60
N LEU A 298 -1.47 -1.25 -24.61
CA LEU A 298 -1.26 0.20 -24.48
C LEU A 298 0.22 0.53 -24.22
N SER A 299 0.92 -0.25 -23.36
CA SER A 299 2.36 -0.09 -23.13
C SER A 299 3.16 -0.28 -24.39
N GLU A 300 2.85 -1.29 -25.21
CA GLU A 300 3.52 -1.55 -26.50
C GLU A 300 3.30 -0.40 -27.51
N ARG A 301 2.10 0.16 -27.55
CA ARG A 301 1.80 1.36 -28.36
C ARG A 301 2.58 2.59 -27.89
N ASP A 302 2.69 2.79 -26.57
CA ASP A 302 3.48 3.86 -25.98
C ASP A 302 4.98 3.72 -26.37
N GLU A 303 5.54 2.51 -26.29
CA GLU A 303 6.91 2.20 -26.70
C GLU A 303 7.14 2.45 -28.20
N ALA A 304 6.22 1.99 -29.04
CA ALA A 304 6.26 2.23 -30.48
C ALA A 304 6.16 3.73 -30.82
N GLY A 305 5.45 4.51 -29.98
CA GLY A 305 5.36 5.97 -30.03
C GLY A 305 6.57 6.71 -29.44
N GLY A 306 7.61 5.99 -29.01
CA GLY A 306 8.85 6.58 -28.46
C GLY A 306 8.80 6.87 -26.95
N LEU A 307 7.75 6.46 -26.24
CA LEU A 307 7.67 6.55 -24.77
C LEU A 307 8.33 5.29 -24.17
N GLY A 308 9.62 5.36 -23.90
CA GLY A 308 10.36 4.27 -23.24
C GLY A 308 9.93 4.01 -21.80
N ASP A 309 10.61 3.06 -21.12
CA ASP A 309 10.35 2.77 -19.70
C ASP A 309 10.65 3.99 -18.82
N ALA A 310 10.11 3.97 -17.63
CA ALA A 310 10.32 5.00 -16.61
C ALA A 310 11.33 4.51 -15.55
N PRO A 311 12.00 5.41 -14.79
CA PRO A 311 12.99 5.02 -13.80
C PRO A 311 12.43 4.04 -12.76
N TRP A 312 13.22 2.99 -12.47
CA TRP A 312 12.95 2.03 -11.41
C TRP A 312 13.40 2.56 -10.05
N PRO A 313 12.88 2.01 -8.95
CA PRO A 313 13.35 2.38 -7.61
C PRO A 313 14.87 2.16 -7.47
N PRO A 314 15.57 3.01 -6.67
CA PRO A 314 17.05 3.01 -6.64
C PRO A 314 17.73 1.70 -6.27
N HIS A 315 17.05 0.84 -5.50
CA HIS A 315 17.60 -0.45 -5.04
C HIS A 315 17.44 -1.60 -6.06
N PHE A 316 16.76 -1.35 -7.19
CA PHE A 316 16.70 -2.32 -8.29
C PHE A 316 17.94 -2.23 -9.19
N ALA A 317 18.34 -3.34 -9.77
CA ALA A 317 19.30 -3.31 -10.87
C ALA A 317 18.75 -2.45 -12.01
N LYS A 318 19.62 -1.72 -12.72
CA LYS A 318 19.21 -0.89 -13.85
C LYS A 318 18.71 -1.81 -14.96
N GLN A 319 17.52 -1.51 -15.48
CA GLN A 319 16.91 -2.27 -16.57
C GLN A 319 17.42 -1.76 -17.93
N GLU A 320 17.39 -2.63 -18.94
CA GLU A 320 17.68 -2.23 -20.33
C GLU A 320 16.66 -1.19 -20.81
N GLY A 321 17.12 -0.13 -21.47
CA GLY A 321 16.26 0.96 -21.93
C GLY A 321 15.78 1.92 -20.84
N GLU A 322 16.07 1.64 -19.56
CA GLU A 322 15.67 2.50 -18.46
C GLU A 322 16.37 3.87 -18.51
N PRO A 323 15.64 5.01 -18.40
CA PRO A 323 16.24 6.34 -18.35
C PRO A 323 17.09 6.55 -17.08
N ARG A 324 17.84 7.65 -17.04
CA ARG A 324 18.67 7.98 -15.88
C ARG A 324 17.79 8.20 -14.64
N ARG A 325 18.20 7.61 -13.49
CA ARG A 325 17.49 7.75 -12.20
C ARG A 325 17.85 9.05 -11.46
N VAL A 326 18.94 9.71 -11.86
CA VAL A 326 19.43 10.96 -11.27
C VAL A 326 19.37 12.04 -12.32
N ARG A 327 18.84 13.21 -11.95
CA ARG A 327 18.77 14.37 -12.82
C ARG A 327 20.20 14.85 -13.21
N PRO A 328 20.46 15.25 -14.47
CA PRO A 328 21.79 15.70 -14.90
C PRO A 328 22.38 16.86 -14.07
N SER A 329 21.54 17.73 -13.54
CA SER A 329 21.96 18.87 -12.68
C SER A 329 22.49 18.47 -11.30
N HIS A 330 22.30 17.21 -10.88
CA HIS A 330 22.88 16.64 -9.65
C HIS A 330 24.07 15.70 -9.93
N ALA A 331 24.47 15.51 -11.20
CA ALA A 331 25.75 14.92 -11.49
C ALA A 331 26.82 15.87 -10.92
N ARG A 332 27.61 15.40 -9.96
CA ARG A 332 28.76 16.14 -9.43
C ARG A 332 29.59 16.61 -10.66
N ALA A 333 29.86 17.89 -10.73
CA ALA A 333 30.91 18.40 -11.57
C ALA A 333 32.15 17.56 -11.29
N GLY A 334 32.73 16.94 -12.31
CA GLY A 334 33.95 16.16 -12.14
C GLY A 334 35.05 17.03 -11.53
N PRO A 335 36.11 16.44 -10.95
CA PRO A 335 37.18 17.16 -10.30
C PRO A 335 37.90 18.18 -11.17
N ASP A 336 37.65 18.19 -12.48
CA ASP A 336 38.34 19.08 -13.47
C ASP A 336 37.66 20.45 -13.69
N ALA A 337 36.61 20.82 -12.91
CA ALA A 337 35.96 22.14 -13.01
C ALA A 337 36.47 23.15 -11.96
N ARG A 338 37.69 22.98 -11.47
CA ARG A 338 38.35 23.98 -10.60
C ARG A 338 39.72 24.32 -11.16
N GLU A 339 39.75 24.97 -12.28
CA GLU A 339 40.87 25.78 -12.76
C GLU A 339 40.37 26.53 -14.00
N GLU A 340 39.80 27.72 -13.74
CA GLU A 340 39.94 28.93 -14.53
C GLU A 340 39.38 30.12 -13.75
#